data_4418a6c664737aea793592d231e1c899
#
_entry.id   4418a6c664737aea793592d231e1c899
#
_cell.length_a   1.000
_cell.length_b   1.000
_cell.length_c   1.000
_cell.angle_alpha   90.00
_cell.angle_beta   90.00
_cell.angle_gamma   90.00
#
_symmetry.space_group_name_H-M   'P 1'
#
loop_
_entity.id
_entity.type
_entity.pdbx_description
1 polymer ?
#
loop_
_entity_poly.entity_id
_entity_poly.type
_entity_poly.pdbx_seq_one_letter_code
_entity_poly.pdbx_strand_id
1 'polypeptide(L)'
;MPAPLDDDLLPPTRAHAWGYPTEIPGTAGELGRGPSRRVFVATVVAASLLSGGVGGWIGSRGSDTQVEVRDSSASLGEPIPTVPVNRPASSVASIAAKVLRSVVSISVEGSSGGGTGSGVVLRSDGYVLTNNHVVADAVDGGTITVSFNNQSLTDVSAKVVGTDPETDLAVIKVVNGPPLEPATLGTSGSLVVGDPVIAIGSPLGLAGTVTTGIISALNRTVGIPSESGGDTQQLFNAIQTDAAINPGNSGGALVDGAGRVIGINSAIATLGSSTADTQSGSIGVGFAIPVDEARSIAEQLIRTGKATHPAIGVLAQTVGADGNGARGARIKSLSPGGAAEKAGLKVGDVITKVGDKRVLSVDQLIVDLREHKVGDSVRVTFLRGGSTRTVDVVLRDKQSS
;
A
#
# COMPACT_ATOMS: atom_id res chain seq x y z
N MET A 1 -20.42 -27.79 53.10
CA MET A 1 -21.39 -26.75 52.68
C MET A 1 -20.64 -25.44 52.65
N PRO A 2 -20.30 -24.89 51.49
CA PRO A 2 -19.82 -23.52 51.36
C PRO A 2 -20.99 -22.57 51.07
N ALA A 3 -20.91 -21.38 51.68
CA ALA A 3 -21.88 -20.30 51.59
C ALA A 3 -21.90 -19.62 50.21
N PRO A 4 -23.02 -18.95 49.82
CA PRO A 4 -23.15 -18.29 48.51
C PRO A 4 -22.38 -16.99 48.49
N LEU A 5 -21.78 -16.72 47.33
CA LEU A 5 -21.09 -15.47 46.98
C LEU A 5 -22.14 -14.41 46.58
N ASP A 6 -22.03 -13.24 47.19
CA ASP A 6 -22.81 -12.03 46.88
C ASP A 6 -22.50 -11.50 45.49
N ASP A 7 -23.57 -11.33 44.69
CA ASP A 7 -23.63 -10.76 43.34
C ASP A 7 -24.00 -9.28 43.45
N ASP A 8 -23.09 -8.43 43.92
CA ASP A 8 -23.32 -6.97 43.85
C ASP A 8 -21.99 -6.23 43.85
N LEU A 9 -21.42 -5.97 42.66
CA LEU A 9 -20.46 -4.88 42.42
C LEU A 9 -20.06 -4.82 40.92
N LEU A 10 -21.00 -4.40 40.06
CA LEU A 10 -20.64 -3.86 38.76
C LEU A 10 -21.29 -2.47 38.60
N PRO A 11 -20.52 -1.43 38.26
CA PRO A 11 -21.09 -0.10 38.00
C PRO A 11 -21.83 -0.07 36.64
N PRO A 12 -22.89 0.73 36.50
CA PRO A 12 -23.71 0.78 35.28
C PRO A 12 -22.95 1.43 34.13
N THR A 13 -22.87 0.73 33.04
CA THR A 13 -22.44 1.25 31.74
C THR A 13 -23.43 2.29 31.23
N ARG A 14 -23.02 3.55 31.18
CA ARG A 14 -23.77 4.62 30.51
C ARG A 14 -23.65 4.43 28.98
N ALA A 15 -24.72 3.94 28.38
CA ALA A 15 -24.93 4.05 26.96
C ALA A 15 -25.35 5.51 26.64
N HIS A 16 -24.53 6.25 25.90
CA HIS A 16 -24.93 7.51 25.29
C HIS A 16 -25.81 7.22 24.06
N ALA A 17 -27.12 7.28 24.25
CA ALA A 17 -28.06 7.34 23.14
C ALA A 17 -28.11 8.77 22.63
N TRP A 18 -27.80 8.97 21.35
CA TRP A 18 -28.07 10.22 20.63
C TRP A 18 -29.56 10.27 20.34
N GLY A 19 -30.34 11.01 21.19
CA GLY A 19 -31.72 11.29 20.96
C GLY A 19 -31.88 12.56 20.13
N TYR A 20 -32.58 12.49 19.02
CA TYR A 20 -33.07 13.66 18.30
C TYR A 20 -34.24 14.29 19.07
N PRO A 21 -34.34 15.62 19.19
CA PRO A 21 -35.45 16.25 19.85
C PRO A 21 -36.68 16.23 18.94
N THR A 22 -37.71 15.50 19.34
CA THR A 22 -39.06 15.57 18.80
C THR A 22 -39.95 16.26 19.80
N GLU A 23 -39.98 17.58 19.78
CA GLU A 23 -41.10 18.34 20.37
C GLU A 23 -41.45 19.50 19.46
N ILE A 24 -42.61 19.39 18.80
CA ILE A 24 -43.32 20.48 18.16
C ILE A 24 -44.31 21.01 19.17
N PRO A 25 -44.31 22.30 19.53
CA PRO A 25 -45.31 22.85 20.42
C PRO A 25 -46.69 22.90 19.71
N GLY A 26 -47.63 22.13 20.22
CA GLY A 26 -48.99 22.17 19.77
C GLY A 26 -49.71 23.40 20.32
N THR A 27 -50.08 24.34 19.46
CA THR A 27 -51.10 25.35 19.76
C THR A 27 -52.46 24.75 19.43
N ALA A 28 -53.27 24.51 20.45
CA ALA A 28 -54.68 24.19 20.31
C ALA A 28 -55.45 25.44 19.81
N GLY A 29 -55.71 25.47 18.49
CA GLY A 29 -56.63 26.43 17.88
C GLY A 29 -57.94 25.72 17.58
N GLU A 30 -59.04 26.34 17.99
CA GLU A 30 -60.43 25.88 17.83
C GLU A 30 -60.72 25.45 16.38
N LEU A 31 -61.24 24.23 16.21
CA LEU A 31 -61.76 23.73 14.95
C LEU A 31 -63.07 24.40 14.56
N GLY A 32 -62.99 25.48 13.81
CA GLY A 32 -64.16 26.02 13.05
C GLY A 32 -64.64 24.92 12.07
N ARG A 33 -65.94 24.67 12.05
CA ARG A 33 -66.64 23.76 11.13
C ARG A 33 -66.26 24.13 9.69
N GLY A 34 -65.45 23.36 9.05
CA GLY A 34 -65.14 23.50 7.63
C GLY A 34 -66.35 23.21 6.73
N PRO A 35 -66.34 23.75 5.50
CA PRO A 35 -67.47 23.60 4.57
C PRO A 35 -67.68 22.11 4.20
N SER A 36 -68.95 21.74 4.00
CA SER A 36 -69.31 20.36 3.69
C SER A 36 -68.54 19.84 2.45
N ARG A 37 -68.24 18.56 2.42
CA ARG A 37 -67.45 17.90 1.35
C ARG A 37 -68.00 18.24 -0.05
N ARG A 38 -69.31 18.48 -0.19
CA ARG A 38 -69.93 18.87 -1.46
C ARG A 38 -69.56 20.29 -1.89
N VAL A 39 -69.43 21.23 -0.95
CA VAL A 39 -69.04 22.63 -1.22
C VAL A 39 -67.52 22.66 -1.59
N PHE A 40 -66.72 21.91 -0.92
CA PHE A 40 -65.26 21.82 -1.23
C PHE A 40 -65.01 21.27 -2.64
N VAL A 41 -65.65 20.16 -3.04
CA VAL A 41 -65.53 19.59 -4.38
C VAL A 41 -66.05 20.59 -5.45
N ALA A 42 -67.15 21.27 -5.22
CA ALA A 42 -67.68 22.27 -6.15
C ALA A 42 -66.73 23.46 -6.34
N THR A 43 -66.06 23.92 -5.27
CA THR A 43 -65.07 25.01 -5.34
C THR A 43 -63.82 24.62 -6.09
N VAL A 44 -63.28 23.38 -5.88
CA VAL A 44 -62.10 22.88 -6.58
C VAL A 44 -62.40 22.72 -8.08
N VAL A 45 -63.56 22.17 -8.45
CA VAL A 45 -63.96 22.03 -9.85
C VAL A 45 -64.13 23.39 -10.53
N ALA A 46 -64.79 24.38 -9.87
CA ALA A 46 -64.94 25.72 -10.41
C ALA A 46 -63.55 26.41 -10.59
N ALA A 47 -62.63 26.29 -9.63
CA ALA A 47 -61.30 26.85 -9.72
C ALA A 47 -60.47 26.23 -10.87
N SER A 48 -60.61 24.92 -11.08
CA SER A 48 -59.91 24.20 -12.16
C SER A 48 -60.44 24.60 -13.56
N LEU A 49 -61.73 24.82 -13.69
CA LEU A 49 -62.35 25.29 -14.97
C LEU A 49 -61.97 26.73 -15.29
N LEU A 50 -61.92 27.59 -14.26
CA LEU A 50 -61.50 28.99 -14.44
C LEU A 50 -60.03 29.11 -14.79
N SER A 51 -59.16 28.35 -14.15
CA SER A 51 -57.72 28.35 -14.45
C SER A 51 -57.42 27.75 -15.83
N GLY A 52 -58.15 26.71 -16.23
CA GLY A 52 -58.05 26.14 -17.56
C GLY A 52 -58.52 27.05 -18.67
N GLY A 53 -59.64 27.78 -18.43
CA GLY A 53 -60.20 28.74 -19.38
C GLY A 53 -59.29 29.97 -19.59
N VAL A 54 -58.77 30.55 -18.52
CA VAL A 54 -57.88 31.71 -18.59
C VAL A 54 -56.51 31.32 -19.16
N GLY A 55 -55.96 30.18 -18.78
CA GLY A 55 -54.72 29.67 -19.34
C GLY A 55 -54.82 29.35 -20.84
N GLY A 56 -55.95 28.76 -21.28
CA GLY A 56 -56.21 28.47 -22.71
C GLY A 56 -56.40 29.75 -23.52
N TRP A 57 -57.04 30.78 -22.97
CA TRP A 57 -57.28 32.05 -23.67
C TRP A 57 -56.02 32.93 -23.77
N ILE A 58 -55.13 32.93 -22.76
CA ILE A 58 -53.82 33.57 -22.82
C ILE A 58 -52.89 32.80 -23.77
N GLY A 59 -52.93 31.46 -23.76
CA GLY A 59 -52.13 30.64 -24.66
C GLY A 59 -52.50 30.75 -26.14
N SER A 60 -53.79 31.09 -26.48
CA SER A 60 -54.23 31.25 -27.85
C SER A 60 -53.89 32.63 -28.45
N ARG A 61 -53.49 33.63 -27.65
CA ARG A 61 -53.07 34.95 -28.10
C ARG A 61 -51.55 35.21 -28.08
N GLY A 62 -50.78 34.25 -27.61
CA GLY A 62 -49.34 34.29 -27.68
C GLY A 62 -48.92 33.95 -29.13
N SER A 63 -48.46 34.97 -29.89
CA SER A 63 -47.72 34.94 -31.12
C SER A 63 -47.13 33.59 -31.51
N ASP A 64 -47.10 33.31 -32.80
CA ASP A 64 -46.33 32.26 -33.51
C ASP A 64 -44.85 32.26 -33.11
N THR A 65 -44.53 31.94 -31.89
CA THR A 65 -43.23 31.45 -31.54
C THR A 65 -43.28 29.95 -31.82
N GLN A 66 -42.83 29.56 -33.00
CA GLN A 66 -42.45 28.21 -33.33
C GLN A 66 -41.50 27.79 -32.22
N VAL A 67 -41.99 26.99 -31.23
CA VAL A 67 -41.13 26.24 -30.38
C VAL A 67 -40.47 25.23 -31.34
N GLU A 68 -39.30 25.57 -31.83
CA GLU A 68 -38.42 24.55 -32.41
C GLU A 68 -38.26 23.49 -31.31
N VAL A 69 -39.03 22.41 -31.45
CA VAL A 69 -38.73 21.17 -30.75
C VAL A 69 -37.35 20.79 -31.28
N ARG A 70 -36.31 21.25 -30.61
CA ARG A 70 -34.97 20.75 -30.84
C ARG A 70 -35.08 19.28 -30.58
N ASP A 71 -35.00 18.53 -31.68
CA ASP A 71 -34.95 17.09 -31.65
C ASP A 71 -33.74 16.70 -30.80
N SER A 72 -33.98 16.34 -29.54
CA SER A 72 -32.95 15.95 -28.58
C SER A 72 -32.20 14.68 -28.99
N SER A 73 -32.61 14.07 -30.10
CA SER A 73 -31.92 12.94 -30.71
C SER A 73 -30.64 13.33 -31.47
N ALA A 74 -30.49 14.62 -31.82
CA ALA A 74 -29.31 15.08 -32.57
C ALA A 74 -28.05 15.29 -31.72
N SER A 75 -28.18 15.38 -30.39
CA SER A 75 -27.03 15.75 -29.53
C SER A 75 -26.04 14.62 -29.24
N LEU A 76 -26.38 13.37 -29.56
CA LEU A 76 -25.47 12.22 -29.36
C LEU A 76 -24.56 11.96 -30.57
N GLY A 77 -24.80 12.62 -31.69
CA GLY A 77 -24.06 12.38 -32.94
C GLY A 77 -23.13 13.53 -33.38
N GLU A 78 -23.10 14.67 -32.69
CA GLU A 78 -22.11 15.69 -33.01
C GLU A 78 -20.72 15.28 -32.53
N PRO A 79 -19.70 15.27 -33.39
CA PRO A 79 -18.33 14.99 -32.98
C PRO A 79 -17.93 16.03 -31.94
N ILE A 80 -17.72 15.58 -30.69
CA ILE A 80 -17.13 16.44 -29.65
C ILE A 80 -15.77 16.88 -30.17
N PRO A 81 -15.51 18.21 -30.35
CA PRO A 81 -14.23 18.66 -30.80
C PRO A 81 -13.15 18.11 -29.85
N THR A 82 -12.29 17.24 -30.34
CA THR A 82 -11.14 16.71 -29.58
C THR A 82 -10.10 17.84 -29.49
N VAL A 83 -10.36 18.82 -28.64
CA VAL A 83 -9.34 19.77 -28.25
C VAL A 83 -8.29 18.99 -27.46
N PRO A 84 -7.02 18.95 -27.89
CA PRO A 84 -5.97 18.29 -27.14
C PRO A 84 -5.93 18.88 -25.71
N VAL A 85 -6.18 18.05 -24.69
CA VAL A 85 -6.09 18.51 -23.31
C VAL A 85 -4.63 18.84 -23.03
N ASN A 86 -4.31 20.13 -22.93
CA ASN A 86 -2.97 20.57 -22.54
C ASN A 86 -2.76 20.21 -21.06
N ARG A 87 -1.92 19.19 -20.80
CA ARG A 87 -1.61 18.72 -19.46
C ARG A 87 -0.25 19.27 -19.02
N PRO A 88 -0.17 19.99 -17.88
CA PRO A 88 1.12 20.38 -17.30
C PRO A 88 2.03 19.17 -17.12
N ALA A 89 3.33 19.34 -17.27
CA ALA A 89 4.32 18.26 -17.08
C ALA A 89 4.28 17.67 -15.64
N SER A 90 3.83 18.47 -14.67
CA SER A 90 3.63 18.09 -13.28
C SER A 90 2.29 17.38 -13.01
N SER A 91 1.43 17.22 -14.02
CA SER A 91 0.17 16.50 -13.82
C SER A 91 0.41 15.00 -13.64
N VAL A 92 -0.41 14.35 -12.83
CA VAL A 92 -0.37 12.89 -12.61
C VAL A 92 -0.37 12.13 -13.95
N ALA A 93 -1.19 12.56 -14.90
CA ALA A 93 -1.28 11.93 -16.22
C ALA A 93 0.06 12.03 -17.01
N SER A 94 0.75 13.17 -16.95
CA SER A 94 2.03 13.35 -17.63
C SER A 94 3.16 12.57 -16.97
N ILE A 95 3.19 12.54 -15.63
CA ILE A 95 4.14 11.76 -14.85
C ILE A 95 3.92 10.26 -15.11
N ALA A 96 2.67 9.79 -15.02
CA ALA A 96 2.32 8.40 -15.27
C ALA A 96 2.71 7.96 -16.69
N ALA A 97 2.39 8.75 -17.73
CA ALA A 97 2.75 8.44 -19.11
C ALA A 97 4.27 8.31 -19.31
N LYS A 98 5.07 9.10 -18.58
CA LYS A 98 6.53 8.99 -18.60
C LYS A 98 7.01 7.72 -17.91
N VAL A 99 6.54 7.46 -16.68
CA VAL A 99 7.02 6.35 -15.84
C VAL A 99 6.55 5.00 -16.37
N LEU A 100 5.35 4.91 -16.94
CA LEU A 100 4.80 3.69 -17.53
C LEU A 100 5.72 3.06 -18.61
N ARG A 101 6.58 3.83 -19.25
CA ARG A 101 7.58 3.29 -20.20
C ARG A 101 8.67 2.48 -19.55
N SER A 102 8.88 2.71 -18.25
CA SER A 102 9.86 2.02 -17.41
C SER A 102 9.24 0.99 -16.45
N VAL A 103 7.90 0.76 -16.55
CA VAL A 103 7.18 -0.24 -15.76
C VAL A 103 6.65 -1.31 -16.71
N VAL A 104 6.88 -2.57 -16.36
CA VAL A 104 6.51 -3.74 -17.18
C VAL A 104 5.52 -4.62 -16.44
N SER A 105 4.72 -5.39 -17.19
CA SER A 105 3.94 -6.49 -16.66
C SER A 105 4.80 -7.76 -16.66
N ILE A 106 4.70 -8.54 -15.59
CA ILE A 106 5.38 -9.82 -15.42
C ILE A 106 4.29 -10.89 -15.26
N SER A 107 4.34 -11.92 -16.11
CA SER A 107 3.55 -13.13 -15.98
C SER A 107 4.48 -14.30 -15.70
N VAL A 108 4.10 -15.12 -14.75
CA VAL A 108 4.85 -16.30 -14.31
C VAL A 108 3.96 -17.50 -14.44
N GLU A 109 4.50 -18.59 -15.01
CA GLU A 109 3.87 -19.91 -15.07
C GLU A 109 4.83 -20.91 -14.42
N GLY A 110 4.40 -21.49 -13.32
CA GLY A 110 5.13 -22.50 -12.56
C GLY A 110 4.32 -23.79 -12.39
N SER A 111 4.93 -24.81 -11.79
CA SER A 111 4.31 -26.12 -11.55
C SER A 111 3.15 -26.06 -10.53
N SER A 112 3.12 -25.06 -9.66
CA SER A 112 2.12 -24.87 -8.61
C SER A 112 1.03 -23.88 -9.01
N GLY A 113 1.16 -23.22 -10.15
CA GLY A 113 0.22 -22.21 -10.63
C GLY A 113 0.89 -21.11 -11.44
N GLY A 114 0.15 -20.04 -11.67
CA GLY A 114 0.64 -18.85 -12.37
C GLY A 114 0.36 -17.59 -11.55
N GLY A 115 1.21 -16.60 -11.68
CA GLY A 115 1.07 -15.32 -11.02
C GLY A 115 1.31 -14.16 -11.98
N THR A 116 0.82 -12.99 -11.61
CA THR A 116 1.08 -11.75 -12.36
C THR A 116 1.51 -10.65 -11.40
N GLY A 117 2.41 -9.80 -11.87
CA GLY A 117 2.88 -8.64 -11.15
C GLY A 117 3.45 -7.59 -12.07
N SER A 118 4.15 -6.66 -11.51
CA SER A 118 4.81 -5.56 -12.21
C SER A 118 6.33 -5.60 -11.99
N GLY A 119 7.06 -4.87 -12.80
CA GLY A 119 8.49 -4.69 -12.63
C GLY A 119 8.93 -3.29 -13.05
N VAL A 120 10.02 -2.83 -12.44
CA VAL A 120 10.66 -1.54 -12.74
C VAL A 120 11.96 -1.79 -13.50
N VAL A 121 12.07 -1.23 -14.70
CA VAL A 121 13.28 -1.34 -15.52
C VAL A 121 14.43 -0.58 -14.87
N LEU A 122 15.51 -1.27 -14.53
CA LEU A 122 16.71 -0.69 -13.93
C LEU A 122 17.75 -0.26 -14.97
N ARG A 123 17.85 -1.02 -16.07
CA ARG A 123 18.90 -0.84 -17.07
C ARG A 123 18.37 -1.09 -18.46
N SER A 124 18.90 -0.35 -19.44
CA SER A 124 18.50 -0.46 -20.84
C SER A 124 18.81 -1.84 -21.46
N ASP A 125 19.73 -2.59 -20.89
CA ASP A 125 20.08 -3.94 -21.31
C ASP A 125 19.13 -5.02 -20.77
N GLY A 126 18.04 -4.65 -20.07
CA GLY A 126 16.93 -5.55 -19.73
C GLY A 126 16.91 -6.05 -18.29
N TYR A 127 17.66 -5.46 -17.36
CA TYR A 127 17.47 -5.76 -15.94
C TYR A 127 16.23 -5.08 -15.39
N VAL A 128 15.35 -5.86 -14.74
CA VAL A 128 14.08 -5.42 -14.17
C VAL A 128 14.04 -5.85 -12.71
N LEU A 129 13.67 -4.92 -11.83
CA LEU A 129 13.44 -5.15 -10.41
C LEU A 129 11.96 -5.44 -10.18
N THR A 130 11.65 -6.42 -9.36
CA THR A 130 10.30 -6.80 -8.97
C THR A 130 10.28 -7.34 -7.55
N ASN A 131 9.13 -7.79 -7.05
CA ASN A 131 9.06 -8.52 -5.79
C ASN A 131 9.45 -10.00 -5.97
N ASN A 132 9.99 -10.59 -4.90
CA ASN A 132 10.35 -12.01 -4.88
C ASN A 132 9.11 -12.90 -5.07
N HIS A 133 8.00 -12.61 -4.36
CA HIS A 133 6.76 -13.39 -4.47
C HIS A 133 6.18 -13.41 -5.89
N VAL A 134 6.44 -12.37 -6.70
CA VAL A 134 5.98 -12.32 -8.11
C VAL A 134 6.67 -13.39 -8.96
N VAL A 135 7.92 -13.73 -8.66
CA VAL A 135 8.74 -14.65 -9.46
C VAL A 135 9.06 -15.98 -8.76
N ALA A 136 8.55 -16.19 -7.55
CA ALA A 136 8.87 -17.35 -6.72
C ALA A 136 8.58 -18.67 -7.45
N ASP A 137 7.45 -18.81 -8.11
CA ASP A 137 7.04 -20.01 -8.85
C ASP A 137 7.94 -20.28 -10.08
N ALA A 138 8.70 -19.30 -10.55
CA ALA A 138 9.62 -19.49 -11.67
C ALA A 138 11.02 -19.95 -11.26
N VAL A 139 11.38 -19.85 -9.98
CA VAL A 139 12.74 -20.20 -9.49
C VAL A 139 13.03 -21.69 -9.73
N ASP A 140 12.04 -22.56 -9.55
CA ASP A 140 12.18 -24.03 -9.65
C ASP A 140 11.75 -24.57 -11.02
N GLY A 141 11.99 -23.82 -12.09
CA GLY A 141 11.80 -24.29 -13.47
C GLY A 141 10.55 -23.80 -14.19
N GLY A 142 9.87 -22.80 -13.63
CA GLY A 142 8.77 -22.09 -14.32
C GLY A 142 9.27 -21.12 -15.40
N THR A 143 8.35 -20.52 -16.12
CA THR A 143 8.62 -19.53 -17.17
C THR A 143 8.22 -18.13 -16.75
N ILE A 144 8.99 -17.14 -17.19
CA ILE A 144 8.68 -15.72 -16.98
C ILE A 144 8.53 -15.07 -18.35
N THR A 145 7.42 -14.38 -18.55
CA THR A 145 7.18 -13.50 -19.67
C THR A 145 6.99 -12.07 -19.21
N VAL A 146 7.47 -11.13 -20.00
CA VAL A 146 7.41 -9.70 -19.74
C VAL A 146 6.70 -9.02 -20.89
N SER A 147 5.69 -8.23 -20.59
CA SER A 147 4.95 -7.40 -21.54
C SER A 147 5.17 -5.92 -21.23
N PHE A 148 5.28 -5.11 -22.30
CA PHE A 148 5.59 -3.69 -22.20
C PHE A 148 4.36 -2.83 -22.50
N ASN A 149 4.19 -1.71 -21.82
CA ASN A 149 3.04 -0.82 -21.95
C ASN A 149 2.93 -0.12 -23.33
N ASN A 150 3.91 -0.25 -24.19
CA ASN A 150 3.87 0.32 -25.55
C ASN A 150 3.11 -0.53 -26.59
N GLN A 151 2.40 -1.57 -26.13
CA GLN A 151 1.53 -2.48 -26.91
C GLN A 151 2.20 -3.22 -28.09
N SER A 152 3.45 -2.93 -28.41
CA SER A 152 4.15 -3.54 -29.56
C SER A 152 4.93 -4.79 -29.20
N LEU A 153 5.14 -5.05 -27.90
CA LEU A 153 5.97 -6.14 -27.40
C LEU A 153 5.28 -6.80 -26.21
N THR A 154 4.70 -7.93 -26.48
CA THR A 154 4.11 -8.82 -25.48
C THR A 154 4.93 -10.10 -25.40
N ASP A 155 4.94 -10.72 -24.24
CA ASP A 155 5.44 -12.09 -24.04
C ASP A 155 6.94 -12.30 -24.35
N VAL A 156 7.77 -11.31 -24.00
CA VAL A 156 9.21 -11.47 -24.11
C VAL A 156 9.72 -12.28 -22.93
N SER A 157 10.47 -13.34 -23.20
CA SER A 157 11.01 -14.22 -22.16
C SER A 157 11.99 -13.49 -21.24
N ALA A 158 11.94 -13.83 -19.96
CA ALA A 158 12.90 -13.36 -18.97
C ALA A 158 13.42 -14.53 -18.11
N LYS A 159 14.54 -14.29 -17.41
CA LYS A 159 15.16 -15.25 -16.48
C LYS A 159 15.41 -14.58 -15.14
N VAL A 160 15.27 -15.33 -14.06
CA VAL A 160 15.67 -14.88 -12.74
C VAL A 160 17.20 -14.70 -12.71
N VAL A 161 17.65 -13.54 -12.25
CA VAL A 161 19.05 -13.22 -11.99
C VAL A 161 19.41 -13.56 -10.55
N GLY A 162 18.51 -13.21 -9.64
CA GLY A 162 18.63 -13.50 -8.23
C GLY A 162 17.39 -13.05 -7.47
N THR A 163 17.18 -13.68 -6.33
CA THR A 163 16.05 -13.40 -5.42
C THR A 163 16.54 -13.11 -4.02
N ASP A 164 15.80 -12.31 -3.31
CA ASP A 164 15.96 -12.04 -1.89
C ASP A 164 14.61 -12.15 -1.18
N PRO A 165 14.27 -13.36 -0.71
CA PRO A 165 13.01 -13.58 0.00
C PRO A 165 12.87 -12.75 1.28
N GLU A 166 13.98 -12.34 1.91
CA GLU A 166 13.93 -11.60 3.18
C GLU A 166 13.42 -10.18 3.03
N THR A 167 13.71 -9.53 1.90
CA THR A 167 13.22 -8.18 1.60
C THR A 167 12.09 -8.16 0.58
N ASP A 168 11.66 -9.35 0.13
CA ASP A 168 10.67 -9.52 -0.93
C ASP A 168 11.09 -8.83 -2.25
N LEU A 169 12.38 -8.93 -2.63
CA LEU A 169 12.91 -8.37 -3.87
C LEU A 169 13.50 -9.44 -4.79
N ALA A 170 13.41 -9.21 -6.08
CA ALA A 170 14.02 -10.04 -7.11
C ALA A 170 14.47 -9.21 -8.31
N VAL A 171 15.49 -9.68 -9.00
CA VAL A 171 15.90 -9.14 -10.29
C VAL A 171 15.74 -10.20 -11.36
N ILE A 172 15.09 -9.82 -12.46
CA ILE A 172 14.99 -10.63 -13.67
C ILE A 172 15.73 -9.96 -14.83
N LYS A 173 16.07 -10.74 -15.81
CA LYS A 173 16.73 -10.31 -17.05
C LYS A 173 15.87 -10.66 -18.24
N VAL A 174 15.39 -9.66 -18.98
CA VAL A 174 14.72 -9.83 -20.26
C VAL A 174 15.73 -10.38 -21.28
N VAL A 175 15.35 -11.45 -22.00
CA VAL A 175 16.20 -12.15 -22.97
C VAL A 175 15.75 -11.81 -24.37
N ASN A 176 16.70 -11.38 -25.22
CA ASN A 176 16.44 -11.05 -26.63
C ASN A 176 15.33 -9.98 -26.83
N GLY A 177 15.14 -9.11 -25.83
CA GLY A 177 14.24 -7.98 -25.93
C GLY A 177 14.91 -6.74 -26.55
N PRO A 178 14.12 -5.71 -26.87
CA PRO A 178 14.67 -4.44 -27.31
C PRO A 178 15.38 -3.71 -26.17
N PRO A 179 16.15 -2.66 -26.46
CA PRO A 179 16.64 -1.75 -25.43
C PRO A 179 15.46 -1.14 -24.65
N LEU A 180 15.52 -1.22 -23.33
CA LEU A 180 14.46 -0.72 -22.43
C LEU A 180 14.77 0.70 -21.96
N GLU A 181 13.73 1.44 -21.57
CA GLU A 181 13.86 2.76 -20.94
C GLU A 181 14.00 2.60 -19.42
N PRO A 182 15.17 2.87 -18.80
CA PRO A 182 15.34 2.74 -17.36
C PRO A 182 14.52 3.77 -16.58
N ALA A 183 13.98 3.36 -15.44
CA ALA A 183 13.34 4.28 -14.52
C ALA A 183 14.37 5.22 -13.88
N THR A 184 13.95 6.45 -13.62
CA THR A 184 14.74 7.38 -12.81
C THR A 184 14.52 7.04 -11.35
N LEU A 185 15.56 6.55 -10.66
CA LEU A 185 15.50 6.28 -9.23
C LEU A 185 15.73 7.58 -8.45
N GLY A 186 14.87 7.82 -7.46
CA GLY A 186 15.00 8.88 -6.48
C GLY A 186 15.80 8.44 -5.25
N THR A 187 15.44 8.97 -4.09
CA THR A 187 15.94 8.54 -2.78
C THR A 187 14.78 8.45 -1.79
N SER A 188 14.82 7.47 -0.91
CA SER A 188 13.83 7.30 0.16
C SER A 188 14.23 8.02 1.47
N GLY A 189 15.51 8.38 1.62
CA GLY A 189 16.01 8.98 2.85
C GLY A 189 15.55 10.42 3.14
N SER A 190 15.01 11.13 2.15
CA SER A 190 14.54 12.53 2.29
C SER A 190 13.01 12.66 2.31
N LEU A 191 12.28 11.55 2.29
CA LEU A 191 10.81 11.54 2.28
C LEU A 191 10.24 12.00 3.61
N VAL A 192 9.10 12.70 3.54
CA VAL A 192 8.34 13.11 4.72
C VAL A 192 6.88 12.68 4.60
N VAL A 193 6.22 12.50 5.76
CA VAL A 193 4.78 12.22 5.82
C VAL A 193 4.02 13.39 5.21
N GLY A 194 3.08 13.09 4.30
CA GLY A 194 2.31 14.08 3.56
C GLY A 194 2.84 14.33 2.14
N ASP A 195 4.03 13.85 1.76
CA ASP A 195 4.52 13.96 0.39
C ASP A 195 3.55 13.26 -0.59
N PRO A 196 3.16 13.92 -1.69
CA PRO A 196 2.31 13.31 -2.70
C PRO A 196 3.06 12.21 -3.46
N VAL A 197 2.38 11.08 -3.67
CA VAL A 197 2.93 9.92 -4.38
C VAL A 197 1.97 9.38 -5.42
N ILE A 198 2.53 8.69 -6.40
CA ILE A 198 1.79 7.99 -7.45
C ILE A 198 2.27 6.53 -7.45
N ALA A 199 1.37 5.59 -7.23
CA ALA A 199 1.66 4.18 -7.38
C ALA A 199 1.32 3.74 -8.80
N ILE A 200 2.26 3.07 -9.45
CA ILE A 200 2.19 2.65 -10.84
C ILE A 200 2.50 1.16 -10.92
N GLY A 201 1.63 0.41 -11.57
CA GLY A 201 1.81 -0.99 -11.89
C GLY A 201 1.30 -1.29 -13.29
N SER A 202 1.52 -2.50 -13.76
CA SER A 202 1.06 -2.98 -15.05
C SER A 202 0.44 -4.38 -14.94
N PRO A 203 -0.68 -4.52 -14.22
CA PRO A 203 -1.33 -5.82 -14.05
C PRO A 203 -1.84 -6.37 -15.40
N LEU A 204 -1.66 -7.67 -15.62
CA LEU A 204 -2.27 -8.43 -16.72
C LEU A 204 -1.90 -7.95 -18.14
N GLY A 205 -0.80 -7.22 -18.34
CA GLY A 205 -0.45 -6.68 -19.67
C GLY A 205 -1.42 -5.62 -20.20
N LEU A 206 -2.41 -5.21 -19.37
CA LEU A 206 -3.33 -4.11 -19.68
C LEU A 206 -2.62 -2.78 -19.42
N ALA A 207 -3.01 -1.74 -20.18
CA ALA A 207 -2.47 -0.39 -20.02
C ALA A 207 -2.43 0.00 -18.54
N GLY A 208 -1.23 0.31 -18.04
CA GLY A 208 -0.84 0.43 -16.64
C GLY A 208 -1.86 1.00 -15.67
N THR A 209 -1.88 0.47 -14.47
CA THR A 209 -2.70 0.97 -13.36
C THR A 209 -1.96 2.10 -12.64
N VAL A 210 -2.65 3.21 -12.43
CA VAL A 210 -2.13 4.41 -11.76
C VAL A 210 -3.07 4.80 -10.64
N THR A 211 -2.55 4.88 -9.42
CA THR A 211 -3.28 5.41 -8.27
C THR A 211 -2.46 6.50 -7.59
N THR A 212 -3.12 7.42 -6.89
CA THR A 212 -2.48 8.54 -6.20
C THR A 212 -2.81 8.55 -4.74
N GLY A 213 -1.90 9.08 -3.94
CA GLY A 213 -2.05 9.24 -2.51
C GLY A 213 -0.92 10.07 -1.94
N ILE A 214 -0.66 9.90 -0.66
CA ILE A 214 0.43 10.53 0.08
C ILE A 214 1.26 9.47 0.82
N ILE A 215 2.41 9.86 1.30
CA ILE A 215 3.12 9.10 2.32
C ILE A 215 2.36 9.24 3.65
N SER A 216 1.75 8.15 4.12
CA SER A 216 0.98 8.11 5.37
C SER A 216 1.87 7.90 6.58
N ALA A 217 2.95 7.10 6.44
CA ALA A 217 3.95 6.88 7.47
C ALA A 217 5.26 6.38 6.84
N LEU A 218 6.35 6.55 7.58
CA LEU A 218 7.68 6.04 7.23
C LEU A 218 8.18 5.10 8.33
N ASN A 219 9.18 4.32 8.00
CA ASN A 219 9.87 3.41 8.94
C ASN A 219 8.89 2.42 9.62
N ARG A 220 7.90 1.91 8.85
CA ARG A 220 7.00 0.86 9.32
C ARG A 220 7.67 -0.49 9.15
N THR A 221 7.95 -1.17 10.26
CA THR A 221 8.36 -2.58 10.21
C THR A 221 7.15 -3.41 9.83
N VAL A 222 7.16 -3.96 8.63
CA VAL A 222 6.11 -4.84 8.12
C VAL A 222 6.65 -6.25 8.07
N GLY A 223 5.95 -7.16 8.72
CA GLY A 223 6.24 -8.59 8.68
C GLY A 223 5.16 -9.33 7.90
N ILE A 224 5.57 -10.14 6.94
CA ILE A 224 4.67 -10.97 6.14
C ILE A 224 5.04 -12.42 6.38
N PRO A 225 4.08 -13.31 6.69
CA PRO A 225 4.33 -14.74 6.80
C PRO A 225 4.88 -15.28 5.47
N SER A 226 5.88 -16.16 5.53
CA SER A 226 6.39 -16.83 4.32
C SER A 226 5.35 -17.82 3.81
N GLU A 227 5.05 -17.79 2.51
CA GLU A 227 4.13 -18.73 1.85
C GLU A 227 4.60 -20.19 1.94
N SER A 228 5.89 -20.43 2.13
CA SER A 228 6.49 -21.77 2.27
C SER A 228 6.28 -22.41 3.65
N GLY A 229 5.48 -21.83 4.55
CA GLY A 229 5.14 -22.42 5.84
C GLY A 229 6.30 -22.51 6.84
N GLY A 230 7.42 -21.84 6.60
CA GLY A 230 8.53 -21.71 7.52
C GLY A 230 8.39 -20.52 8.46
N ASP A 231 9.14 -20.51 9.56
CA ASP A 231 9.22 -19.39 10.52
C ASP A 231 9.89 -18.12 9.91
N THR A 232 10.20 -18.12 8.62
CA THR A 232 10.89 -17.00 7.96
C THR A 232 9.88 -15.93 7.60
N GLN A 233 9.87 -14.87 8.39
CA GLN A 233 9.06 -13.69 8.15
C GLN A 233 9.82 -12.75 7.20
N GLN A 234 9.16 -12.35 6.12
CA GLN A 234 9.66 -11.25 5.29
C GLN A 234 9.53 -9.95 6.10
N LEU A 235 10.62 -9.23 6.23
CA LEU A 235 10.65 -7.98 6.99
C LEU A 235 11.26 -6.88 6.13
N PHE A 236 10.60 -5.74 6.08
CA PHE A 236 11.19 -4.54 5.47
C PHE A 236 10.73 -3.27 6.17
N ASN A 237 11.53 -2.23 6.00
CA ASN A 237 11.25 -0.90 6.54
C ASN A 237 10.33 -0.16 5.56
N ALA A 238 9.02 -0.34 5.69
CA ALA A 238 8.07 0.10 4.68
C ALA A 238 7.79 1.61 4.68
N ILE A 239 7.61 2.15 3.47
CA ILE A 239 6.86 3.37 3.22
C ILE A 239 5.38 2.98 3.21
N GLN A 240 4.58 3.60 4.09
CA GLN A 240 3.13 3.44 4.10
C GLN A 240 2.49 4.55 3.28
N THR A 241 1.52 4.19 2.42
CA THR A 241 0.75 5.14 1.58
C THR A 241 -0.73 4.78 1.59
N ASP A 242 -1.59 5.77 1.34
CA ASP A 242 -3.01 5.58 1.08
C ASP A 242 -3.33 5.45 -0.42
N ALA A 243 -2.33 5.60 -1.31
CA ALA A 243 -2.46 5.19 -2.70
C ALA A 243 -2.87 3.70 -2.76
N ALA A 244 -3.89 3.38 -3.56
CA ALA A 244 -4.40 2.01 -3.62
C ALA A 244 -3.37 1.06 -4.22
N ILE A 245 -2.82 0.17 -3.40
CA ILE A 245 -1.95 -0.94 -3.81
C ILE A 245 -2.79 -2.22 -3.78
N ASN A 246 -2.94 -2.84 -4.94
CA ASN A 246 -3.72 -4.07 -5.15
C ASN A 246 -2.84 -5.13 -5.82
N PRO A 247 -3.26 -6.42 -5.80
CA PRO A 247 -2.61 -7.46 -6.59
C PRO A 247 -2.41 -7.03 -8.05
N GLY A 248 -1.21 -7.27 -8.58
CA GLY A 248 -0.76 -6.78 -9.88
C GLY A 248 0.05 -5.48 -9.83
N ASN A 249 -0.10 -4.63 -8.80
CA ASN A 249 0.80 -3.50 -8.58
C ASN A 249 2.12 -3.90 -7.90
N SER A 250 2.18 -5.09 -7.28
CA SER A 250 3.40 -5.63 -6.67
C SER A 250 4.56 -5.64 -7.65
N GLY A 251 5.73 -5.17 -7.23
CA GLY A 251 6.92 -5.02 -8.05
C GLY A 251 6.93 -3.76 -8.91
N GLY A 252 5.82 -3.03 -8.99
CA GLY A 252 5.72 -1.74 -9.67
C GLY A 252 6.31 -0.58 -8.87
N ALA A 253 6.23 0.61 -9.42
CA ALA A 253 6.86 1.81 -8.87
C ALA A 253 5.92 2.61 -7.95
N LEU A 254 6.41 3.03 -6.80
CA LEU A 254 5.91 4.20 -6.09
C LEU A 254 6.80 5.37 -6.49
N VAL A 255 6.22 6.46 -7.03
CA VAL A 255 6.99 7.61 -7.51
C VAL A 255 6.57 8.91 -6.85
N ASP A 256 7.51 9.85 -6.81
CA ASP A 256 7.25 11.22 -6.35
C ASP A 256 6.64 12.10 -7.45
N GLY A 257 6.35 13.37 -7.12
CA GLY A 257 5.80 14.36 -8.04
C GLY A 257 6.71 14.75 -9.22
N ALA A 258 7.95 14.27 -9.25
CA ALA A 258 8.88 14.42 -10.38
C ALA A 258 8.99 13.14 -11.24
N GLY A 259 8.26 12.08 -10.88
CA GLY A 259 8.29 10.77 -11.54
C GLY A 259 9.55 9.96 -11.22
N ARG A 260 10.21 10.23 -10.09
CA ARG A 260 11.35 9.43 -9.61
C ARG A 260 10.83 8.32 -8.72
N VAL A 261 11.33 7.11 -8.92
CA VAL A 261 10.97 5.94 -8.08
C VAL A 261 11.54 6.14 -6.68
N ILE A 262 10.67 6.15 -5.69
CA ILE A 262 10.99 6.29 -4.26
C ILE A 262 10.73 5.00 -3.47
N GLY A 263 10.01 4.04 -4.08
CA GLY A 263 9.75 2.73 -3.50
C GLY A 263 9.26 1.71 -4.52
N ILE A 264 9.27 0.43 -4.13
CA ILE A 264 8.73 -0.70 -4.89
C ILE A 264 7.44 -1.16 -4.19
N ASN A 265 6.32 -1.12 -4.88
CA ASN A 265 5.01 -1.49 -4.35
C ASN A 265 4.98 -2.96 -3.91
N SER A 266 4.36 -3.28 -2.77
CA SER A 266 4.14 -4.65 -2.29
C SER A 266 2.70 -4.80 -1.80
N ALA A 267 1.88 -5.55 -2.52
CA ALA A 267 0.46 -5.76 -2.19
C ALA A 267 0.25 -6.81 -1.09
N ILE A 268 1.20 -7.73 -0.88
CA ILE A 268 1.09 -8.77 0.16
C ILE A 268 1.02 -8.14 1.55
N ALA A 269 1.76 -7.04 1.77
CA ALA A 269 1.76 -6.31 3.03
C ALA A 269 0.38 -5.71 3.38
N THR A 270 -0.47 -5.50 2.37
CA THR A 270 -1.82 -4.93 2.54
C THR A 270 -2.83 -5.99 2.99
N LEU A 271 -2.58 -7.26 2.67
CA LEU A 271 -3.52 -8.37 2.88
C LEU A 271 -3.46 -8.99 4.29
N GLY A 272 -2.71 -8.43 5.24
CA GLY A 272 -2.49 -8.96 6.58
C GLY A 272 -3.68 -9.73 7.14
N SER A 273 -3.54 -11.07 7.22
CA SER A 273 -4.38 -12.05 7.94
C SER A 273 -5.89 -12.06 7.63
N SER A 274 -6.33 -11.91 6.41
CA SER A 274 -7.68 -12.33 6.03
C SER A 274 -7.67 -13.81 5.62
N THR A 275 -8.48 -14.59 6.33
CA THR A 275 -8.83 -15.98 5.95
C THR A 275 -9.23 -16.04 4.47
N ALA A 276 -8.85 -17.11 3.79
CA ALA A 276 -8.81 -17.34 2.35
C ALA A 276 -10.06 -17.02 1.49
N ASP A 277 -11.09 -16.41 2.01
CA ASP A 277 -12.39 -16.22 1.32
C ASP A 277 -12.79 -14.77 1.03
N THR A 278 -11.97 -13.77 1.37
CA THR A 278 -12.27 -12.37 1.03
C THR A 278 -11.11 -11.76 0.25
N GLN A 279 -11.22 -11.74 -1.06
CA GLN A 279 -10.42 -10.93 -1.97
C GLN A 279 -10.77 -9.45 -1.72
N SER A 280 -10.26 -8.88 -0.63
CA SER A 280 -10.49 -7.47 -0.32
C SER A 280 -9.45 -6.63 -1.05
N GLY A 281 -9.92 -5.67 -1.85
CA GLY A 281 -9.07 -4.62 -2.41
C GLY A 281 -8.44 -3.73 -1.33
N SER A 282 -7.59 -2.80 -1.73
CA SER A 282 -6.93 -1.85 -0.82
C SER A 282 -7.94 -1.13 0.07
N ILE A 283 -7.74 -1.21 1.38
CA ILE A 283 -8.52 -0.51 2.41
C ILE A 283 -7.95 0.89 2.75
N GLY A 284 -7.11 1.47 1.86
CA GLY A 284 -6.44 2.74 2.11
C GLY A 284 -5.13 2.60 2.89
N VAL A 285 -4.60 1.38 2.99
CA VAL A 285 -3.28 1.10 3.57
C VAL A 285 -2.48 0.29 2.57
N GLY A 286 -1.51 0.93 1.94
CA GLY A 286 -0.56 0.31 1.02
C GLY A 286 0.86 0.42 1.56
N PHE A 287 1.75 -0.45 1.09
CA PHE A 287 3.15 -0.45 1.49
C PHE A 287 4.06 -0.53 0.28
N ALA A 288 5.24 0.10 0.41
CA ALA A 288 6.31 0.00 -0.58
C ALA A 288 7.67 -0.17 0.10
N ILE A 289 8.54 -0.95 -0.51
CA ILE A 289 9.94 -1.14 -0.09
C ILE A 289 10.71 0.11 -0.50
N PRO A 290 11.46 0.78 0.40
CA PRO A 290 12.22 1.98 0.09
C PRO A 290 13.20 1.79 -1.05
N VAL A 291 13.31 2.76 -1.95
CA VAL A 291 14.15 2.65 -3.16
C VAL A 291 15.66 2.53 -2.84
N ASP A 292 16.13 3.13 -1.75
CA ASP A 292 17.55 3.05 -1.38
C ASP A 292 17.93 1.62 -0.96
N GLU A 293 17.05 0.92 -0.23
CA GLU A 293 17.18 -0.50 0.08
C GLU A 293 17.06 -1.35 -1.20
N ALA A 294 16.03 -1.11 -1.98
CA ALA A 294 15.77 -1.84 -3.23
C ALA A 294 16.93 -1.73 -4.22
N ARG A 295 17.57 -0.56 -4.34
CA ARG A 295 18.77 -0.33 -5.15
C ARG A 295 19.95 -1.16 -4.64
N SER A 296 20.22 -1.12 -3.34
CA SER A 296 21.35 -1.86 -2.73
C SER A 296 21.22 -3.35 -2.95
N ILE A 297 20.03 -3.91 -2.75
CA ILE A 297 19.73 -5.33 -2.99
C ILE A 297 19.83 -5.67 -4.48
N ALA A 298 19.22 -4.87 -5.36
CA ALA A 298 19.27 -5.09 -6.81
C ALA A 298 20.71 -5.12 -7.35
N GLU A 299 21.58 -4.22 -6.89
CA GLU A 299 23.00 -4.20 -7.28
C GLU A 299 23.74 -5.48 -6.85
N GLN A 300 23.42 -6.01 -5.66
CA GLN A 300 24.00 -7.27 -5.19
C GLN A 300 23.49 -8.45 -6.02
N LEU A 301 22.17 -8.54 -6.26
CA LEU A 301 21.57 -9.59 -7.08
C LEU A 301 22.13 -9.60 -8.50
N ILE A 302 22.29 -8.42 -9.13
CA ILE A 302 22.89 -8.31 -10.48
C ILE A 302 24.33 -8.79 -10.49
N ARG A 303 25.12 -8.48 -9.45
CA ARG A 303 26.56 -8.79 -9.40
C ARG A 303 26.83 -10.23 -9.01
N THR A 304 26.09 -10.80 -8.06
CA THR A 304 26.42 -12.08 -7.41
C THR A 304 25.30 -13.11 -7.45
N GLY A 305 24.09 -12.72 -7.86
CA GLY A 305 22.89 -13.54 -7.77
C GLY A 305 22.32 -13.69 -6.35
N LYS A 306 22.96 -13.07 -5.34
CA LYS A 306 22.58 -13.19 -3.93
C LYS A 306 22.67 -11.85 -3.22
N ALA A 307 21.78 -11.62 -2.25
CA ALA A 307 21.87 -10.52 -1.31
C ALA A 307 22.51 -10.97 0.00
N THR A 308 23.13 -10.03 0.70
CA THR A 308 23.68 -10.22 2.04
C THR A 308 22.96 -9.34 3.02
N HIS A 309 22.68 -9.87 4.22
CA HIS A 309 21.97 -9.16 5.27
C HIS A 309 22.84 -8.97 6.50
N PRO A 310 23.11 -7.71 6.90
CA PRO A 310 23.92 -7.46 8.08
C PRO A 310 23.18 -7.95 9.33
N ALA A 311 23.89 -8.72 10.15
CA ALA A 311 23.37 -9.31 11.38
C ALA A 311 24.43 -9.27 12.49
N ILE A 312 23.94 -9.41 13.73
CA ILE A 312 24.81 -9.51 14.91
C ILE A 312 24.96 -10.95 15.42
N GLY A 313 24.23 -11.91 14.84
CA GLY A 313 24.32 -13.33 15.21
C GLY A 313 23.69 -13.62 16.57
N VAL A 314 22.42 -13.25 16.76
CA VAL A 314 21.62 -13.54 17.94
C VAL A 314 20.26 -14.13 17.56
N LEU A 315 19.76 -15.07 18.37
CA LEU A 315 18.34 -15.34 18.44
C LEU A 315 17.78 -14.50 19.57
N ALA A 316 16.76 -13.69 19.28
CA ALA A 316 16.18 -12.79 20.25
C ALA A 316 14.65 -12.96 20.35
N GLN A 317 14.07 -12.45 21.41
CA GLN A 317 12.63 -12.38 21.64
C GLN A 317 12.23 -10.96 21.99
N THR A 318 11.14 -10.47 21.40
CA THR A 318 10.53 -9.19 21.79
C THR A 318 10.07 -9.26 23.24
N VAL A 319 10.48 -8.25 24.03
CA VAL A 319 10.01 -8.07 25.40
C VAL A 319 9.25 -6.75 25.50
N GLY A 320 8.01 -6.84 26.03
CA GLY A 320 7.22 -5.67 26.39
C GLY A 320 7.78 -4.96 27.63
N ALA A 321 7.13 -3.90 28.06
CA ALA A 321 7.41 -3.30 29.36
C ALA A 321 6.92 -4.26 30.46
N ASP A 322 7.73 -5.27 30.80
CA ASP A 322 7.58 -6.03 32.03
C ASP A 322 7.94 -5.12 33.21
N GLY A 323 7.63 -5.52 34.45
CA GLY A 323 7.72 -4.69 35.66
C GLY A 323 9.05 -3.95 35.87
N ASN A 324 10.08 -4.16 35.03
CA ASN A 324 11.36 -3.46 34.99
C ASN A 324 11.45 -2.39 33.87
N GLY A 325 10.37 -2.12 33.13
CA GLY A 325 10.28 -1.04 32.14
C GLY A 325 11.11 -1.21 30.87
N ALA A 326 11.79 -2.34 30.69
CA ALA A 326 12.62 -2.59 29.52
C ALA A 326 11.78 -3.10 28.35
N ARG A 327 11.61 -2.27 27.31
CA ARG A 327 11.15 -2.71 25.98
C ARG A 327 12.34 -2.95 25.08
N GLY A 328 12.32 -4.01 24.26
CA GLY A 328 13.40 -4.27 23.31
C GLY A 328 13.47 -5.72 22.85
N ALA A 329 14.65 -6.11 22.37
CA ALA A 329 14.97 -7.45 21.90
C ALA A 329 15.85 -8.17 22.94
N ARG A 330 15.31 -9.17 23.65
CA ARG A 330 16.06 -9.98 24.62
C ARG A 330 16.80 -11.12 23.92
N ILE A 331 18.09 -11.19 24.12
CA ILE A 331 18.94 -12.26 23.54
C ILE A 331 18.60 -13.58 24.24
N LYS A 332 18.21 -14.59 23.45
CA LYS A 332 17.94 -15.96 23.87
C LYS A 332 19.15 -16.88 23.65
N SER A 333 19.85 -16.70 22.54
CA SER A 333 21.09 -17.40 22.24
C SER A 333 21.99 -16.53 21.35
N LEU A 334 23.26 -16.87 21.34
CA LEU A 334 24.28 -16.25 20.51
C LEU A 334 24.82 -17.28 19.54
N SER A 335 25.08 -16.87 18.28
CA SER A 335 25.81 -17.71 17.33
C SER A 335 27.25 -17.84 17.79
N PRO A 336 27.82 -19.05 17.89
CA PRO A 336 29.21 -19.24 18.29
C PRO A 336 30.18 -18.50 17.35
N GLY A 337 31.06 -17.68 17.92
CA GLY A 337 31.96 -16.83 17.14
C GLY A 337 31.30 -15.68 16.40
N GLY A 338 30.01 -15.45 16.64
CA GLY A 338 29.20 -14.37 16.03
C GLY A 338 29.66 -12.96 16.44
N ALA A 339 29.10 -11.96 15.79
CA ALA A 339 29.44 -10.56 16.03
C ALA A 339 29.07 -10.11 17.46
N ALA A 340 27.89 -10.47 17.94
CA ALA A 340 27.42 -10.14 19.27
C ALA A 340 28.26 -10.78 20.37
N GLU A 341 28.63 -12.07 20.20
CA GLU A 341 29.49 -12.78 21.16
C GLU A 341 30.88 -12.11 21.26
N LYS A 342 31.47 -11.80 20.11
CA LYS A 342 32.78 -11.11 20.04
C LYS A 342 32.77 -9.72 20.67
N ALA A 343 31.64 -9.04 20.56
CA ALA A 343 31.43 -7.73 21.18
C ALA A 343 31.10 -7.83 22.69
N GLY A 344 30.95 -9.04 23.26
CA GLY A 344 30.71 -9.25 24.68
C GLY A 344 29.24 -9.12 25.12
N LEU A 345 28.28 -9.20 24.16
CA LEU A 345 26.88 -9.39 24.48
C LEU A 345 26.67 -10.80 25.07
N LYS A 346 25.64 -10.97 25.87
CA LYS A 346 25.34 -12.22 26.60
C LYS A 346 23.85 -12.57 26.50
N VAL A 347 23.55 -13.83 26.68
CA VAL A 347 22.17 -14.30 26.86
C VAL A 347 21.54 -13.57 28.03
N GLY A 348 20.30 -13.11 27.85
CA GLY A 348 19.54 -12.32 28.81
C GLY A 348 19.70 -10.80 28.65
N ASP A 349 20.66 -10.28 27.89
CA ASP A 349 20.73 -8.85 27.56
C ASP A 349 19.48 -8.44 26.78
N VAL A 350 18.98 -7.24 27.05
CA VAL A 350 17.87 -6.64 26.32
C VAL A 350 18.39 -5.48 25.50
N ILE A 351 18.46 -5.65 24.18
CA ILE A 351 18.87 -4.60 23.24
C ILE A 351 17.77 -3.55 23.18
N THR A 352 18.11 -2.29 23.43
CA THR A 352 17.16 -1.17 23.50
C THR A 352 17.45 -0.07 22.49
N LYS A 353 18.68 -0.03 21.88
CA LYS A 353 19.03 0.88 20.78
C LYS A 353 20.06 0.26 19.86
N VAL A 354 20.00 0.68 18.58
CA VAL A 354 21.03 0.50 17.55
C VAL A 354 21.35 1.90 17.02
N GLY A 355 22.59 2.37 17.21
CA GLY A 355 22.92 3.76 17.01
C GLY A 355 22.06 4.67 17.91
N ASP A 356 21.38 5.64 17.29
CA ASP A 356 20.45 6.54 17.97
C ASP A 356 19.00 6.04 17.97
N LYS A 357 18.69 4.97 17.19
CA LYS A 357 17.35 4.43 17.06
C LYS A 357 16.96 3.54 18.23
N ARG A 358 15.72 3.66 18.70
CA ARG A 358 15.17 2.81 19.75
C ARG A 358 14.71 1.47 19.16
N VAL A 359 15.12 0.38 19.78
CA VAL A 359 14.65 -0.97 19.47
C VAL A 359 13.51 -1.33 20.43
N LEU A 360 12.31 -1.55 19.89
CA LEU A 360 11.11 -1.90 20.64
C LEU A 360 10.69 -3.37 20.45
N SER A 361 11.24 -4.03 19.41
CA SER A 361 10.96 -5.43 19.05
C SER A 361 12.16 -6.05 18.35
N VAL A 362 12.11 -7.37 18.16
CA VAL A 362 13.11 -8.08 17.33
C VAL A 362 13.03 -7.62 15.87
N ASP A 363 11.82 -7.43 15.34
CA ASP A 363 11.62 -7.00 13.96
C ASP A 363 12.24 -5.62 13.74
N GLN A 364 12.04 -4.69 14.69
CA GLN A 364 12.70 -3.38 14.66
C GLN A 364 14.23 -3.50 14.69
N LEU A 365 14.77 -4.39 15.53
CA LEU A 365 16.21 -4.65 15.57
C LEU A 365 16.75 -5.10 14.21
N ILE A 366 16.06 -6.04 13.56
CA ILE A 366 16.45 -6.56 12.23
C ILE A 366 16.43 -5.45 11.18
N VAL A 367 15.35 -4.68 11.14
CA VAL A 367 15.19 -3.56 10.18
C VAL A 367 16.27 -2.49 10.41
N ASP A 368 16.53 -2.10 11.66
CA ASP A 368 17.54 -1.09 11.98
C ASP A 368 18.96 -1.55 11.61
N LEU A 369 19.26 -2.84 11.77
CA LEU A 369 20.54 -3.40 11.35
C LEU A 369 20.71 -3.39 9.82
N ARG A 370 19.65 -3.62 9.05
CA ARG A 370 19.67 -3.64 7.58
C ARG A 370 19.96 -2.29 6.93
N GLU A 371 19.82 -1.19 7.65
CA GLU A 371 20.23 0.13 7.15
C GLU A 371 21.75 0.28 7.05
N HIS A 372 22.50 -0.65 7.62
CA HIS A 372 23.96 -0.69 7.60
C HIS A 372 24.48 -1.73 6.58
N LYS A 373 25.77 -1.79 6.40
CA LYS A 373 26.43 -2.77 5.54
C LYS A 373 27.13 -3.84 6.37
N VAL A 374 27.32 -5.01 5.78
CA VAL A 374 28.21 -6.02 6.34
C VAL A 374 29.62 -5.43 6.47
N GLY A 375 30.20 -5.52 7.67
CA GLY A 375 31.48 -4.90 8.03
C GLY A 375 31.38 -3.57 8.76
N ASP A 376 30.23 -2.91 8.76
CA ASP A 376 30.03 -1.67 9.54
C ASP A 376 30.10 -1.96 11.05
N SER A 377 30.64 -1.00 11.81
CA SER A 377 30.63 -1.03 13.27
C SER A 377 29.46 -0.21 13.78
N VAL A 378 28.53 -0.85 14.48
CA VAL A 378 27.29 -0.22 14.97
C VAL A 378 27.25 -0.25 16.49
N ARG A 379 26.91 0.89 17.09
CA ARG A 379 26.75 1.02 18.53
C ARG A 379 25.45 0.39 19.00
N VAL A 380 25.54 -0.63 19.85
CA VAL A 380 24.40 -1.33 20.45
C VAL A 380 24.29 -0.97 21.92
N THR A 381 23.15 -0.41 22.33
CA THR A 381 22.82 -0.13 23.74
C THR A 381 21.90 -1.23 24.26
N PHE A 382 22.20 -1.76 25.42
CA PHE A 382 21.46 -2.87 26.02
C PHE A 382 21.38 -2.75 27.55
N LEU A 383 20.42 -3.43 28.14
CA LEU A 383 20.25 -3.58 29.57
C LEU A 383 20.77 -4.94 30.02
N ARG A 384 21.61 -4.96 31.04
CA ARG A 384 22.11 -6.17 31.73
C ARG A 384 21.99 -5.98 33.22
N GLY A 385 21.15 -6.79 33.88
CA GLY A 385 20.93 -6.70 35.32
C GLY A 385 20.44 -5.31 35.76
N GLY A 386 19.58 -4.65 34.99
CA GLY A 386 19.05 -3.31 35.27
C GLY A 386 19.97 -2.15 34.90
N SER A 387 21.23 -2.41 34.51
CA SER A 387 22.20 -1.38 34.14
C SER A 387 22.26 -1.21 32.61
N THR A 388 22.20 0.03 32.12
CA THR A 388 22.40 0.36 30.70
C THR A 388 23.89 0.28 30.37
N ARG A 389 24.19 -0.43 29.27
CA ARG A 389 25.54 -0.60 28.75
C ARG A 389 25.53 -0.37 27.23
N THR A 390 26.72 -0.11 26.69
CA THR A 390 26.91 0.15 25.25
C THR A 390 28.13 -0.62 24.77
N VAL A 391 28.06 -1.16 23.56
CA VAL A 391 29.18 -1.85 22.89
C VAL A 391 29.10 -1.59 21.39
N ASP A 392 30.26 -1.51 20.74
CA ASP A 392 30.33 -1.45 19.28
C ASP A 392 30.40 -2.88 18.71
N VAL A 393 29.50 -3.19 17.77
CA VAL A 393 29.37 -4.51 17.15
C VAL A 393 29.69 -4.40 15.66
N VAL A 394 30.65 -5.17 15.16
CA VAL A 394 30.94 -5.24 13.73
C VAL A 394 29.99 -6.23 13.08
N LEU A 395 29.12 -5.72 12.20
CA LEU A 395 28.09 -6.49 11.53
C LEU A 395 28.68 -7.55 10.59
N ARG A 396 28.05 -8.72 10.55
CA ARG A 396 28.42 -9.82 9.65
C ARG A 396 27.24 -10.20 8.77
N ASP A 397 27.52 -10.93 7.70
CA ASP A 397 26.46 -11.53 6.92
C ASP A 397 25.71 -12.56 7.79
N LYS A 398 24.37 -12.54 7.72
CA LYS A 398 23.50 -13.46 8.44
C LYS A 398 23.83 -14.93 8.16
N GLN A 399 24.26 -15.27 6.94
CA GLN A 399 24.62 -16.65 6.55
C GLN A 399 25.96 -17.11 7.16
N SER A 400 26.79 -16.19 7.62
CA SER A 400 28.10 -16.47 8.25
C SER A 400 28.14 -16.16 9.74
N SER A 401 26.97 -15.93 10.35
CA SER A 401 26.82 -15.50 11.76
C SER A 401 26.44 -16.65 12.67
#